data_ee108d027030d18be6b4a519c4379679
#
_entry.id   ee108d027030d18be6b4a519c4379679
#
_cell.length_a   1.000
_cell.length_b   1.000
_cell.length_c   1.000
_cell.angle_alpha   90.00
_cell.angle_beta   90.00
_cell.angle_gamma   90.00
#
_symmetry.space_group_name_H-M   'P 1'
#
loop_
_entity.id
_entity.type
_entity.pdbx_description
1 polymer ?
#
loop_
_entity_poly.entity_id
_entity_poly.type
_entity_poly.pdbx_seq_one_letter_code
_entity_poly.pdbx_strand_id
1 'polypeptide(L)'
;VCNQKVRALCERYHMNIKPDSVVSTLPLGAKQRVEILKALYRGCRILILDEPTSVLTPQETDALFALLRQFQKDGMTILIITHKLHEVMAISDRVMVLRQGKCTACFNTAETSPEELAATMIGRKLVKAQVEACGHAADETPSMELVGIRTASLAEGCWLKGLDLRLYAGHIVGLAGVDGNGQTALVEVLAGITKMTDGEIRTRRSVIRKNTTAVMRAQGIRMIPEDRHRQGLVLPMSTYENILIGYRSDKRFVRAGVFRTKQATSFVQGLTEAFDIRPRDEKTIVRSMSGGNQQKVVLARELSAPELQVVVASQPTRGLDAGAIQAVHNTLLRLRAEGKTILLISSDLEEIKALSDEIAVLHNGVVAIQKAAGDFTDEQIGLYMGGGQSS
;
A
#
# COMPACT_ATOMS: atom_id res chain seq x y z
N VAL A 1 -2.66 30.06 -29.97
CA VAL A 1 -2.45 28.84 -30.80
C VAL A 1 -2.39 27.59 -29.92
N CYS A 2 -1.58 27.54 -28.83
CA CYS A 2 -1.47 26.34 -27.97
C CYS A 2 -2.81 26.01 -27.29
N ASN A 3 -3.48 26.98 -26.67
CA ASN A 3 -4.74 26.75 -25.96
C ASN A 3 -5.87 26.25 -26.89
N GLN A 4 -5.89 26.70 -28.15
CA GLN A 4 -6.87 26.22 -29.12
C GLN A 4 -6.67 24.74 -29.49
N LYS A 5 -5.42 24.30 -29.69
CA LYS A 5 -5.12 22.90 -29.96
C LYS A 5 -5.44 22.00 -28.75
N VAL A 6 -5.12 22.49 -27.54
CA VAL A 6 -5.44 21.77 -26.29
C VAL A 6 -6.95 21.64 -26.12
N ARG A 7 -7.73 22.70 -26.35
CA ARG A 7 -9.20 22.66 -26.31
C ARG A 7 -9.77 21.66 -27.31
N ALA A 8 -9.32 21.71 -28.56
CA ALA A 8 -9.76 20.79 -29.58
C ALA A 8 -9.49 19.30 -29.22
N LEU A 9 -8.35 19.00 -28.60
CA LEU A 9 -8.05 17.66 -28.10
C LEU A 9 -8.93 17.27 -26.92
N CYS A 10 -9.15 18.19 -25.96
CA CYS A 10 -10.03 17.97 -24.83
C CYS A 10 -11.47 17.70 -25.27
N GLU A 11 -11.96 18.46 -26.25
CA GLU A 11 -13.30 18.24 -26.84
C GLU A 11 -13.40 16.91 -27.59
N ARG A 12 -12.41 16.60 -28.44
CA ARG A 12 -12.36 15.35 -29.21
C ARG A 12 -12.40 14.10 -28.33
N TYR A 13 -11.70 14.12 -27.20
CA TYR A 13 -11.53 12.97 -26.31
C TYR A 13 -12.31 13.10 -25.00
N HIS A 14 -13.23 14.05 -24.89
CA HIS A 14 -14.07 14.30 -23.73
C HIS A 14 -13.27 14.44 -22.41
N MET A 15 -12.06 15.01 -22.51
CA MET A 15 -11.23 15.28 -21.35
C MET A 15 -11.66 16.56 -20.65
N ASN A 16 -12.20 16.45 -19.43
CA ASN A 16 -12.64 17.61 -18.67
C ASN A 16 -11.44 18.32 -18.00
N ILE A 17 -10.61 19.01 -18.82
CA ILE A 17 -9.44 19.78 -18.38
C ILE A 17 -9.57 21.20 -18.95
N LYS A 18 -9.46 22.19 -18.08
CA LYS A 18 -9.38 23.59 -18.50
C LYS A 18 -7.92 23.92 -18.86
N PRO A 19 -7.61 24.40 -20.06
CA PRO A 19 -6.23 24.67 -20.50
C PRO A 19 -5.44 25.65 -19.61
N ASP A 20 -6.13 26.53 -18.91
CA ASP A 20 -5.54 27.56 -18.06
C ASP A 20 -5.39 27.11 -16.59
N SER A 21 -5.72 25.85 -16.26
CA SER A 21 -5.59 25.32 -14.91
C SER A 21 -4.13 25.14 -14.51
N VAL A 22 -3.81 25.49 -13.27
CA VAL A 22 -2.48 25.26 -12.69
C VAL A 22 -2.36 23.76 -12.35
N VAL A 23 -1.42 23.05 -12.97
CA VAL A 23 -1.30 21.59 -12.86
C VAL A 23 -1.07 21.12 -11.41
N SER A 24 -0.35 21.91 -10.59
CA SER A 24 -0.09 21.55 -9.19
C SER A 24 -1.37 21.43 -8.35
N THR A 25 -2.42 22.19 -8.69
CA THR A 25 -3.70 22.22 -7.96
C THR A 25 -4.70 21.14 -8.44
N LEU A 26 -4.40 20.43 -9.53
CA LEU A 26 -5.30 19.43 -10.08
C LEU A 26 -5.28 18.15 -9.22
N PRO A 27 -6.42 17.44 -9.10
CA PRO A 27 -6.47 16.09 -8.57
C PRO A 27 -5.57 15.14 -9.37
N LEU A 28 -5.13 14.04 -8.75
CA LEU A 28 -4.13 13.16 -9.34
C LEU A 28 -4.58 12.53 -10.67
N GLY A 29 -5.84 12.08 -10.76
CA GLY A 29 -6.41 11.57 -12.02
C GLY A 29 -6.49 12.63 -13.13
N ALA A 30 -6.65 13.92 -12.79
CA ALA A 30 -6.58 15.00 -13.78
C ALA A 30 -5.14 15.28 -14.22
N LYS A 31 -4.15 15.18 -13.32
CA LYS A 31 -2.72 15.28 -13.66
C LYS A 31 -2.30 14.20 -14.65
N GLN A 32 -2.78 12.98 -14.46
CA GLN A 32 -2.53 11.87 -15.39
C GLN A 32 -3.13 12.15 -16.78
N ARG A 33 -4.36 12.66 -16.85
CA ARG A 33 -4.98 13.09 -18.12
C ARG A 33 -4.17 14.18 -18.81
N VAL A 34 -3.54 15.09 -18.06
CA VAL A 34 -2.63 16.10 -18.61
C VAL A 34 -1.39 15.45 -19.25
N GLU A 35 -0.80 14.42 -18.63
CA GLU A 35 0.33 13.69 -19.24
C GLU A 35 -0.05 12.99 -20.55
N ILE A 36 -1.22 12.36 -20.58
CA ILE A 36 -1.76 11.77 -21.82
C ILE A 36 -1.99 12.85 -22.88
N LEU A 37 -2.59 13.98 -22.50
CA LEU A 37 -2.84 15.11 -23.38
C LEU A 37 -1.55 15.68 -23.97
N LYS A 38 -0.46 15.73 -23.22
CA LYS A 38 0.89 16.14 -23.71
C LYS A 38 1.41 15.20 -24.81
N ALA A 39 1.22 13.89 -24.65
CA ALA A 39 1.60 12.91 -25.66
C ALA A 39 0.76 13.08 -26.95
N LEU A 40 -0.55 13.25 -26.81
CA LEU A 40 -1.48 13.50 -27.93
C LEU A 40 -1.16 14.81 -28.68
N TYR A 41 -0.86 15.88 -27.92
CA TYR A 41 -0.50 17.18 -28.50
C TYR A 41 0.74 17.09 -29.40
N ARG A 42 1.68 16.18 -29.07
CA ARG A 42 2.89 15.90 -29.87
C ARG A 42 2.64 14.96 -31.04
N GLY A 43 1.42 14.45 -31.22
CA GLY A 43 1.05 13.58 -32.31
C GLY A 43 1.65 12.17 -32.22
N CYS A 44 1.74 11.60 -31.03
CA CYS A 44 2.26 10.26 -30.85
C CYS A 44 1.37 9.22 -31.58
N ARG A 45 2.00 8.21 -32.16
CA ARG A 45 1.34 7.02 -32.74
C ARG A 45 1.42 5.81 -31.80
N ILE A 46 2.36 5.83 -30.88
CA ILE A 46 2.55 4.80 -29.85
C ILE A 46 2.47 5.50 -28.50
N LEU A 47 1.56 5.04 -27.66
CA LEU A 47 1.38 5.53 -26.29
C LEU A 47 1.81 4.44 -25.33
N ILE A 48 2.78 4.74 -24.45
CA ILE A 48 3.26 3.83 -23.41
C ILE A 48 2.78 4.36 -22.07
N LEU A 49 2.08 3.53 -21.32
CA LEU A 49 1.51 3.84 -20.02
C LEU A 49 2.08 2.87 -18.97
N ASP A 50 2.74 3.40 -17.98
CA ASP A 50 3.31 2.62 -16.87
C ASP A 50 2.42 2.77 -15.63
N GLU A 51 1.78 1.66 -15.23
CA GLU A 51 0.82 1.56 -14.13
C GLU A 51 -0.23 2.68 -14.08
N PRO A 52 -0.97 2.91 -15.17
CA PRO A 52 -1.81 4.11 -15.31
C PRO A 52 -3.01 4.16 -14.36
N THR A 53 -3.33 3.08 -13.68
CA THR A 53 -4.51 2.97 -12.81
C THR A 53 -4.15 2.87 -11.33
N SER A 54 -2.87 2.94 -10.99
CA SER A 54 -2.39 2.74 -9.61
C SER A 54 -2.96 3.73 -8.58
N VAL A 55 -3.47 4.86 -9.04
CA VAL A 55 -3.98 5.97 -8.20
C VAL A 55 -5.41 6.39 -8.58
N LEU A 56 -6.08 5.60 -9.42
CA LEU A 56 -7.44 5.88 -9.91
C LEU A 56 -8.48 5.07 -9.13
N THR A 57 -9.65 5.68 -8.96
CA THR A 57 -10.84 4.94 -8.52
C THR A 57 -11.32 3.98 -9.62
N PRO A 58 -12.13 2.95 -9.32
CA PRO A 58 -12.69 2.06 -10.32
C PRO A 58 -13.40 2.82 -11.45
N GLN A 59 -14.20 3.84 -11.13
CA GLN A 59 -14.92 4.65 -12.12
C GLN A 59 -13.96 5.46 -13.01
N GLU A 60 -12.86 5.97 -12.46
CA GLU A 60 -11.83 6.67 -13.24
C GLU A 60 -11.05 5.70 -14.13
N THR A 61 -10.83 4.47 -13.67
CA THR A 61 -10.20 3.39 -14.45
C THR A 61 -11.06 3.04 -15.67
N ASP A 62 -12.37 2.85 -15.50
CA ASP A 62 -13.32 2.59 -16.58
C ASP A 62 -13.32 3.73 -17.61
N ALA A 63 -13.32 4.97 -17.14
CA ALA A 63 -13.24 6.15 -17.99
C ALA A 63 -11.92 6.22 -18.79
N LEU A 64 -10.79 5.84 -18.15
CA LEU A 64 -9.50 5.74 -18.82
C LEU A 64 -9.52 4.65 -19.90
N PHE A 65 -10.06 3.47 -19.59
CA PHE A 65 -10.14 2.37 -20.56
C PHE A 65 -11.02 2.72 -21.76
N ALA A 66 -12.15 3.39 -21.54
CA ALA A 66 -12.99 3.88 -22.61
C ALA A 66 -12.21 4.85 -23.53
N LEU A 67 -11.41 5.74 -22.94
CA LEU A 67 -10.55 6.67 -23.68
C LEU A 67 -9.47 5.94 -24.49
N LEU A 68 -8.79 4.95 -23.89
CA LEU A 68 -7.76 4.16 -24.56
C LEU A 68 -8.34 3.36 -25.74
N ARG A 69 -9.53 2.79 -25.62
CA ARG A 69 -10.25 2.13 -26.71
C ARG A 69 -10.58 3.09 -27.86
N GLN A 70 -10.86 4.35 -27.55
CA GLN A 70 -11.07 5.38 -28.58
C GLN A 70 -9.75 5.68 -29.32
N PHE A 71 -8.63 5.79 -28.60
CA PHE A 71 -7.31 5.98 -29.23
C PHE A 71 -6.95 4.80 -30.15
N GLN A 72 -7.24 3.57 -29.72
CA GLN A 72 -7.02 2.38 -30.54
C GLN A 72 -7.85 2.43 -31.83
N LYS A 73 -9.13 2.82 -31.77
CA LYS A 73 -9.98 3.02 -32.95
C LYS A 73 -9.44 4.11 -33.89
N ASP A 74 -8.79 5.12 -33.34
CA ASP A 74 -8.12 6.19 -34.12
C ASP A 74 -6.76 5.73 -34.70
N GLY A 75 -6.41 4.43 -34.58
CA GLY A 75 -5.20 3.83 -35.15
C GLY A 75 -3.94 3.98 -34.29
N MET A 76 -4.07 4.31 -33.02
CA MET A 76 -2.94 4.40 -32.09
C MET A 76 -2.58 3.02 -31.53
N THR A 77 -1.30 2.73 -31.44
CA THR A 77 -0.80 1.56 -30.71
C THR A 77 -0.59 1.92 -29.23
N ILE A 78 -1.13 1.09 -28.33
CA ILE A 78 -1.06 1.34 -26.89
C ILE A 78 -0.30 0.19 -26.24
N LEU A 79 0.69 0.52 -25.41
CA LEU A 79 1.43 -0.40 -24.56
C LEU A 79 1.13 -0.03 -23.11
N ILE A 80 0.52 -0.94 -22.38
CA ILE A 80 0.20 -0.77 -20.95
C ILE A 80 1.10 -1.71 -20.13
N ILE A 81 1.77 -1.14 -19.14
CA ILE A 81 2.51 -1.91 -18.15
C ILE A 81 1.66 -1.90 -16.89
N THR A 82 1.25 -3.07 -16.43
CA THR A 82 0.46 -3.25 -15.20
C THR A 82 0.69 -4.63 -14.61
N HIS A 83 0.50 -4.77 -13.33
CA HIS A 83 0.48 -6.05 -12.62
C HIS A 83 -0.95 -6.50 -12.28
N LYS A 84 -1.95 -5.67 -12.54
CA LYS A 84 -3.36 -5.95 -12.26
C LYS A 84 -3.96 -6.77 -13.39
N LEU A 85 -4.13 -8.07 -13.16
CA LEU A 85 -4.53 -9.00 -14.22
C LEU A 85 -5.93 -8.74 -14.77
N HIS A 86 -6.87 -8.26 -13.92
CA HIS A 86 -8.21 -7.89 -14.38
C HIS A 86 -8.17 -6.74 -15.40
N GLU A 87 -7.24 -5.79 -15.24
CA GLU A 87 -7.04 -4.71 -16.20
C GLU A 87 -6.51 -5.23 -17.53
N VAL A 88 -5.52 -6.14 -17.45
CA VAL A 88 -4.98 -6.81 -18.65
C VAL A 88 -6.09 -7.49 -19.43
N MET A 89 -6.93 -8.28 -18.75
CA MET A 89 -8.04 -8.99 -19.39
C MET A 89 -9.10 -8.04 -19.97
N ALA A 90 -9.30 -6.88 -19.34
CA ALA A 90 -10.33 -5.91 -19.75
C ALA A 90 -9.95 -5.09 -20.98
N ILE A 91 -8.65 -4.76 -21.18
CA ILE A 91 -8.25 -3.75 -22.16
C ILE A 91 -7.32 -4.28 -23.26
N SER A 92 -6.51 -5.31 -23.02
CA SER A 92 -5.47 -5.74 -23.95
C SER A 92 -5.95 -6.76 -24.97
N ASP A 93 -5.37 -6.72 -26.19
CA ASP A 93 -5.55 -7.75 -27.21
C ASP A 93 -4.48 -8.86 -27.05
N ARG A 94 -3.28 -8.47 -26.61
CA ARG A 94 -2.13 -9.36 -26.43
C ARG A 94 -1.41 -9.04 -25.14
N VAL A 95 -0.89 -10.05 -24.47
CA VAL A 95 -0.16 -9.94 -23.21
C VAL A 95 1.25 -10.49 -23.37
N MET A 96 2.23 -9.73 -22.92
CA MET A 96 3.61 -10.19 -22.80
C MET A 96 4.00 -10.23 -21.33
N VAL A 97 4.45 -11.38 -20.83
CA VAL A 97 4.92 -11.52 -19.46
C VAL A 97 6.43 -11.31 -19.40
N LEU A 98 6.85 -10.29 -18.66
CA LEU A 98 8.25 -9.99 -18.39
C LEU A 98 8.64 -10.46 -16.98
N ARG A 99 9.73 -11.24 -16.90
CA ARG A 99 10.32 -11.68 -15.63
C ARG A 99 11.83 -11.63 -15.68
N GLN A 100 12.46 -10.96 -14.70
CA GLN A 100 13.91 -10.79 -14.62
C GLN A 100 14.53 -10.25 -15.92
N GLY A 101 13.88 -9.29 -16.56
CA GLY A 101 14.33 -8.66 -17.78
C GLY A 101 14.18 -9.51 -19.05
N LYS A 102 13.49 -10.65 -18.97
CA LYS A 102 13.25 -11.57 -20.10
C LYS A 102 11.76 -11.70 -20.36
N CYS A 103 11.37 -11.75 -21.65
CA CYS A 103 10.03 -12.17 -22.02
C CYS A 103 9.91 -13.69 -21.79
N THR A 104 9.04 -14.08 -20.86
CA THR A 104 8.83 -15.50 -20.50
C THR A 104 7.70 -16.14 -21.29
N ALA A 105 6.70 -15.34 -21.70
CA ALA A 105 5.59 -15.79 -22.52
C ALA A 105 4.89 -14.63 -23.20
N CYS A 106 4.20 -14.93 -24.32
CA CYS A 106 3.27 -14.03 -24.99
C CYS A 106 1.96 -14.78 -25.23
N PHE A 107 0.84 -14.15 -24.91
CA PHE A 107 -0.49 -14.71 -25.07
C PHE A 107 -1.38 -13.78 -25.89
N ASN A 108 -2.37 -14.35 -26.59
CA ASN A 108 -3.56 -13.61 -26.98
C ASN A 108 -4.47 -13.54 -25.74
N THR A 109 -4.98 -12.38 -25.39
CA THR A 109 -5.77 -12.20 -24.17
C THR A 109 -7.01 -13.10 -24.13
N ALA A 110 -7.63 -13.34 -25.29
CA ALA A 110 -8.78 -14.24 -25.40
C ALA A 110 -8.48 -15.74 -25.17
N GLU A 111 -7.20 -16.13 -25.18
CA GLU A 111 -6.75 -17.54 -25.09
C GLU A 111 -6.07 -17.85 -23.75
N THR A 112 -6.03 -16.90 -22.82
CA THR A 112 -5.38 -17.05 -21.52
C THR A 112 -6.33 -16.70 -20.38
N SER A 113 -5.90 -16.97 -19.14
CA SER A 113 -6.66 -16.63 -17.94
C SER A 113 -5.79 -15.84 -16.94
N PRO A 114 -6.42 -15.12 -15.99
CA PRO A 114 -5.69 -14.44 -14.92
C PRO A 114 -4.78 -15.40 -14.12
N GLU A 115 -5.23 -16.63 -13.89
CA GLU A 115 -4.48 -17.65 -13.15
C GLU A 115 -3.22 -18.10 -13.90
N GLU A 116 -3.33 -18.28 -15.23
CA GLU A 116 -2.21 -18.64 -16.08
C GLU A 116 -1.18 -17.51 -16.18
N LEU A 117 -1.65 -16.27 -16.36
CA LEU A 117 -0.79 -15.10 -16.36
C LEU A 117 -0.05 -14.94 -15.04
N ALA A 118 -0.77 -15.06 -13.92
CA ALA A 118 -0.19 -14.97 -12.58
C ALA A 118 0.87 -16.05 -12.34
N ALA A 119 0.57 -17.32 -12.71
CA ALA A 119 1.52 -18.43 -12.58
C ALA A 119 2.79 -18.17 -13.41
N THR A 120 2.64 -17.62 -14.62
CA THR A 120 3.76 -17.29 -15.51
C THR A 120 4.62 -16.13 -14.95
N MET A 121 3.98 -15.09 -14.39
CA MET A 121 4.66 -13.95 -13.77
C MET A 121 5.50 -14.37 -12.56
N ILE A 122 4.95 -15.22 -11.70
CA ILE A 122 5.60 -15.68 -10.46
C ILE A 122 6.57 -16.83 -10.72
N GLY A 123 6.31 -17.63 -11.74
CA GLY A 123 7.11 -18.81 -12.11
C GLY A 123 6.83 -20.02 -11.23
N ARG A 124 5.72 -20.06 -10.51
CA ARG A 124 5.17 -21.18 -9.76
C ARG A 124 3.66 -20.99 -9.61
N LYS A 125 2.91 -22.07 -9.41
CA LYS A 125 1.46 -21.96 -9.16
C LYS A 125 1.22 -21.05 -7.95
N LEU A 126 0.35 -20.06 -8.14
CA LEU A 126 -0.20 -19.27 -7.04
C LEU A 126 -0.97 -20.21 -6.11
N VAL A 127 -0.49 -20.35 -4.91
CA VAL A 127 -1.36 -20.80 -3.82
C VAL A 127 -2.11 -19.51 -3.42
N LYS A 128 -3.37 -19.37 -3.84
CA LYS A 128 -4.24 -18.35 -3.26
C LYS A 128 -4.26 -18.64 -1.77
N ALA A 129 -3.63 -17.80 -0.98
CA ALA A 129 -3.80 -17.82 0.46
C ALA A 129 -5.23 -17.33 0.71
N GLN A 130 -6.20 -18.25 0.72
CA GLN A 130 -7.51 -17.96 1.27
C GLN A 130 -7.34 -17.91 2.77
N VAL A 131 -7.55 -16.74 3.33
CA VAL A 131 -7.70 -16.60 4.77
C VAL A 131 -9.05 -17.24 5.11
N GLU A 132 -9.02 -18.39 5.79
CA GLU A 132 -10.20 -18.82 6.51
C GLU A 132 -10.45 -17.73 7.56
N ALA A 133 -11.54 -16.98 7.38
CA ALA A 133 -11.89 -15.92 8.30
C ALA A 133 -12.07 -16.50 9.69
N CYS A 134 -11.15 -16.20 10.59
CA CYS A 134 -11.32 -16.51 12.02
C CYS A 134 -12.15 -15.36 12.61
N GLY A 135 -13.43 -15.62 12.89
CA GLY A 135 -14.21 -14.73 13.75
C GLY A 135 -13.59 -14.69 15.15
N HIS A 136 -13.50 -13.50 15.76
CA HIS A 136 -13.19 -13.41 17.17
C HIS A 136 -14.42 -13.81 18.00
N ALA A 137 -14.22 -14.39 19.20
CA ALA A 137 -15.31 -14.66 20.12
C ALA A 137 -15.91 -13.32 20.59
N ALA A 138 -17.23 -13.29 20.79
CA ALA A 138 -17.94 -12.07 21.20
C ALA A 138 -17.39 -11.41 22.48
N ASP A 139 -16.72 -12.20 23.33
CA ASP A 139 -16.11 -11.77 24.60
C ASP A 139 -14.58 -11.54 24.49
N GLU A 140 -14.00 -11.56 23.29
CA GLU A 140 -12.57 -11.39 23.14
C GLU A 140 -12.15 -9.94 23.37
N THR A 141 -11.20 -9.73 24.28
CA THR A 141 -10.65 -8.40 24.56
C THR A 141 -9.73 -7.94 23.42
N PRO A 142 -9.98 -6.75 22.83
CA PRO A 142 -9.11 -6.20 21.79
C PRO A 142 -7.64 -6.13 22.27
N SER A 143 -6.72 -6.45 21.40
CA SER A 143 -5.28 -6.28 21.66
C SER A 143 -4.88 -4.81 21.61
N MET A 144 -5.60 -4.03 20.81
CA MET A 144 -5.48 -2.59 20.70
C MET A 144 -6.85 -1.98 20.34
N GLU A 145 -7.22 -0.91 21.03
CA GLU A 145 -8.44 -0.15 20.78
C GLU A 145 -8.10 1.34 20.69
N LEU A 146 -8.57 1.99 19.64
CA LEU A 146 -8.55 3.43 19.48
C LEU A 146 -9.92 3.95 19.91
N VAL A 147 -9.94 4.93 20.83
CA VAL A 147 -11.19 5.46 21.39
C VAL A 147 -11.22 6.97 21.21
N GLY A 148 -12.13 7.43 20.37
CA GLY A 148 -12.40 8.84 20.17
C GLY A 148 -11.23 9.66 19.64
N ILE A 149 -10.33 9.07 18.86
CA ILE A 149 -9.09 9.72 18.41
C ILE A 149 -9.38 10.95 17.56
N ARG A 150 -8.84 12.09 18.00
CA ARG A 150 -8.90 13.38 17.28
C ARG A 150 -7.50 13.91 17.01
N THR A 151 -7.34 14.60 15.89
CA THR A 151 -6.11 15.34 15.56
C THR A 151 -6.44 16.78 15.18
N ALA A 152 -5.46 17.68 15.28
CA ALA A 152 -5.60 19.01 14.72
C ALA A 152 -5.67 18.93 13.18
N SER A 153 -6.46 19.80 12.58
CA SER A 153 -6.49 19.95 11.12
C SER A 153 -5.16 20.54 10.64
N LEU A 154 -4.35 19.75 9.93
CA LEU A 154 -3.08 20.19 9.38
C LEU A 154 -3.19 20.56 7.88
N ALA A 155 -4.15 19.94 7.17
CA ALA A 155 -4.51 20.21 5.78
C ALA A 155 -5.88 19.59 5.49
N GLU A 156 -6.52 19.94 4.39
CA GLU A 156 -7.75 19.28 3.96
C GLU A 156 -7.54 17.77 3.82
N GLY A 157 -8.37 16.98 4.48
CA GLY A 157 -8.33 15.51 4.45
C GLY A 157 -7.33 14.83 5.40
N CYS A 158 -6.56 15.57 6.20
CA CYS A 158 -5.53 15.02 7.09
C CYS A 158 -5.87 15.11 8.58
N TRP A 159 -7.11 14.84 8.98
CA TRP A 159 -7.51 14.88 10.39
C TRP A 159 -8.42 13.71 10.78
N LEU A 160 -8.41 13.38 12.08
CA LEU A 160 -9.33 12.42 12.69
C LEU A 160 -10.35 13.18 13.55
N LYS A 161 -11.62 12.76 13.48
CA LYS A 161 -12.76 13.48 14.07
C LYS A 161 -13.43 12.71 15.22
N GLY A 162 -12.73 11.85 15.91
CA GLY A 162 -13.26 10.95 16.92
C GLY A 162 -13.35 9.53 16.36
N LEU A 163 -12.19 9.01 15.93
CA LEU A 163 -12.09 7.69 15.33
C LEU A 163 -12.07 6.62 16.42
N ASP A 164 -12.98 5.65 16.28
CA ASP A 164 -13.01 4.42 17.06
C ASP A 164 -12.62 3.24 16.16
N LEU A 165 -11.72 2.36 16.65
CA LEU A 165 -11.29 1.18 15.92
C LEU A 165 -10.81 0.11 16.88
N ARG A 166 -11.22 -1.15 16.66
CA ARG A 166 -10.82 -2.30 17.48
C ARG A 166 -9.97 -3.26 16.67
N LEU A 167 -8.87 -3.70 17.26
CA LEU A 167 -7.94 -4.64 16.65
C LEU A 167 -7.71 -5.82 17.59
N TYR A 168 -7.77 -7.04 17.04
CA TYR A 168 -7.65 -8.28 17.80
C TYR A 168 -6.35 -9.00 17.50
N ALA A 169 -5.85 -9.80 18.46
CA ALA A 169 -4.64 -10.59 18.26
C ALA A 169 -4.89 -11.74 17.29
N GLY A 170 -3.95 -11.98 16.37
CA GLY A 170 -4.11 -13.00 15.36
C GLY A 170 -5.09 -12.64 14.23
N HIS A 171 -5.49 -11.35 14.13
CA HIS A 171 -6.38 -10.85 13.11
C HIS A 171 -5.73 -9.77 12.26
N ILE A 172 -6.16 -9.71 11.00
CA ILE A 172 -5.89 -8.60 10.08
C ILE A 172 -7.17 -7.79 9.94
N VAL A 173 -7.13 -6.53 10.38
CA VAL A 173 -8.19 -5.57 10.09
C VAL A 173 -7.77 -4.74 8.88
N GLY A 174 -8.50 -4.86 7.79
CA GLY A 174 -8.33 -4.06 6.58
C GLY A 174 -9.02 -2.71 6.72
N LEU A 175 -8.31 -1.63 6.49
CA LEU A 175 -8.88 -0.29 6.48
C LEU A 175 -9.04 0.19 5.04
N ALA A 176 -10.28 0.20 4.56
CA ALA A 176 -10.67 0.74 3.27
C ALA A 176 -11.02 2.23 3.37
N GLY A 177 -10.80 2.99 2.32
CA GLY A 177 -11.17 4.40 2.24
C GLY A 177 -10.52 5.10 1.06
N VAL A 178 -11.16 6.16 0.56
CA VAL A 178 -10.60 7.02 -0.50
C VAL A 178 -9.46 7.86 0.07
N ASP A 179 -8.42 8.09 -0.71
CA ASP A 179 -7.30 8.95 -0.31
C ASP A 179 -7.80 10.31 0.20
N GLY A 180 -7.20 10.77 1.30
CA GLY A 180 -7.60 12.03 1.94
C GLY A 180 -8.66 11.90 3.04
N ASN A 181 -9.20 10.71 3.29
CA ASN A 181 -10.21 10.48 4.34
C ASN A 181 -9.64 10.34 5.76
N GLY A 182 -8.33 10.51 5.95
CA GLY A 182 -7.68 10.46 7.27
C GLY A 182 -6.73 9.28 7.48
N GLN A 183 -6.49 8.41 6.48
CA GLN A 183 -5.58 7.29 6.57
C GLN A 183 -4.17 7.73 7.01
N THR A 184 -3.63 8.76 6.36
CA THR A 184 -2.31 9.32 6.68
C THR A 184 -2.25 9.82 8.13
N ALA A 185 -3.29 10.53 8.59
CA ALA A 185 -3.36 11.01 9.97
C ALA A 185 -3.38 9.83 10.98
N LEU A 186 -4.14 8.76 10.68
CA LEU A 186 -4.17 7.56 11.51
C LEU A 186 -2.78 6.89 11.58
N VAL A 187 -2.14 6.71 10.43
CA VAL A 187 -0.78 6.15 10.35
C VAL A 187 0.21 6.98 11.18
N GLU A 188 0.19 8.30 11.04
CA GLU A 188 1.07 9.21 11.78
C GLU A 188 0.79 9.23 13.28
N VAL A 189 -0.48 9.13 13.70
CA VAL A 189 -0.85 9.00 15.12
C VAL A 189 -0.28 7.69 15.68
N LEU A 190 -0.44 6.57 14.97
CA LEU A 190 0.07 5.27 15.39
C LEU A 190 1.60 5.17 15.33
N ALA A 191 2.24 5.94 14.46
CA ALA A 191 3.69 6.12 14.43
C ALA A 191 4.21 7.04 15.56
N GLY A 192 3.32 7.80 16.22
CA GLY A 192 3.69 8.79 17.22
C GLY A 192 4.34 10.04 16.64
N ILE A 193 4.04 10.37 15.39
CA ILE A 193 4.51 11.56 14.65
C ILE A 193 3.53 12.70 14.86
N THR A 194 2.26 12.50 14.50
CA THR A 194 1.19 13.45 14.74
C THR A 194 0.56 13.21 16.11
N LYS A 195 0.43 14.28 16.90
CA LYS A 195 -0.14 14.21 18.24
C LYS A 195 -1.67 14.10 18.20
N MET A 196 -2.20 13.24 19.06
CA MET A 196 -3.63 13.26 19.36
C MET A 196 -3.96 14.53 20.12
N THR A 197 -5.05 15.22 19.73
CA THR A 197 -5.61 16.35 20.49
C THR A 197 -6.62 15.88 21.52
N ASP A 198 -7.26 14.71 21.28
CA ASP A 198 -8.22 14.08 22.18
C ASP A 198 -8.28 12.57 21.90
N GLY A 199 -8.90 11.82 22.81
CA GLY A 199 -9.00 10.37 22.74
C GLY A 199 -7.83 9.63 23.39
N GLU A 200 -7.89 8.30 23.35
CA GLU A 200 -6.85 7.44 23.92
C GLU A 200 -6.69 6.15 23.12
N ILE A 201 -5.48 5.62 23.13
CA ILE A 201 -5.18 4.30 22.56
C ILE A 201 -5.00 3.33 23.73
N ARG A 202 -5.85 2.31 23.79
CA ARG A 202 -5.76 1.24 24.77
C ARG A 202 -5.03 0.06 24.18
N THR A 203 -4.05 -0.46 24.86
CA THR A 203 -3.36 -1.71 24.54
C THR A 203 -3.50 -2.67 25.71
N ARG A 204 -3.20 -3.96 25.52
CA ARG A 204 -3.15 -4.92 26.63
C ARG A 204 -2.19 -4.51 27.76
N ARG A 205 -1.23 -3.62 27.49
CA ARG A 205 -0.20 -3.19 28.44
C ARG A 205 -0.53 -1.88 29.14
N SER A 206 -1.16 -0.95 28.46
CA SER A 206 -1.39 0.40 29.00
C SER A 206 -2.40 1.19 28.18
N VAL A 207 -2.85 2.30 28.76
CA VAL A 207 -3.61 3.35 28.09
C VAL A 207 -2.66 4.48 27.70
N ILE A 208 -2.62 4.81 26.43
CA ILE A 208 -1.75 5.84 25.84
C ILE A 208 -2.61 7.08 25.56
N ARG A 209 -2.36 8.17 26.28
CA ARG A 209 -2.98 9.48 26.07
C ARG A 209 -2.03 10.48 25.41
N LYS A 210 -0.73 10.19 25.42
CA LYS A 210 0.30 11.00 24.75
C LYS A 210 1.13 10.08 23.88
N ASN A 211 0.82 10.07 22.61
CA ASN A 211 1.52 9.27 21.62
C ASN A 211 2.83 9.97 21.22
N THR A 212 3.93 9.29 21.42
CA THR A 212 5.24 9.64 20.85
C THR A 212 5.82 8.40 20.21
N THR A 213 6.71 8.56 19.25
CA THR A 213 7.34 7.42 18.57
C THR A 213 8.00 6.45 19.55
N ALA A 214 8.62 6.97 20.61
CA ALA A 214 9.24 6.14 21.66
C ALA A 214 8.18 5.32 22.42
N VAL A 215 7.06 5.93 22.80
CA VAL A 215 5.95 5.25 23.51
C VAL A 215 5.34 4.18 22.59
N MET A 216 5.00 4.53 21.35
CA MET A 216 4.37 3.59 20.40
C MET A 216 5.28 2.38 20.14
N ARG A 217 6.57 2.63 19.90
CA ARG A 217 7.55 1.54 19.72
C ARG A 217 7.72 0.67 20.98
N ALA A 218 7.71 1.26 22.17
CA ALA A 218 7.78 0.51 23.44
C ALA A 218 6.54 -0.38 23.66
N GLN A 219 5.38 -0.02 23.12
CA GLN A 219 4.18 -0.87 23.11
C GLN A 219 4.22 -1.99 22.08
N GLY A 220 5.29 -2.08 21.27
CA GLY A 220 5.44 -3.09 20.24
C GLY A 220 4.69 -2.76 18.94
N ILE A 221 4.34 -1.50 18.72
CA ILE A 221 3.72 -1.05 17.46
C ILE A 221 4.82 -0.75 16.45
N ARG A 222 4.71 -1.35 15.29
CA ARG A 222 5.67 -1.21 14.18
C ARG A 222 4.94 -0.81 12.91
N MET A 223 5.65 -0.04 12.05
CA MET A 223 5.07 0.58 10.86
C MET A 223 5.75 0.09 9.60
N ILE A 224 4.94 -0.33 8.63
CA ILE A 224 5.36 -0.43 7.22
C ILE A 224 4.77 0.79 6.53
N PRO A 225 5.59 1.79 6.14
CA PRO A 225 5.09 3.05 5.60
C PRO A 225 4.68 2.92 4.14
N GLU A 226 3.77 3.79 3.71
CA GLU A 226 3.32 3.90 2.32
C GLU A 226 4.45 4.29 1.37
N ASP A 227 5.20 5.35 1.72
CA ASP A 227 6.36 5.80 0.95
C ASP A 227 7.66 5.34 1.61
N ARG A 228 8.16 4.17 1.16
CA ARG A 228 9.40 3.61 1.68
C ARG A 228 10.62 4.51 1.47
N HIS A 229 10.62 5.35 0.41
CA HIS A 229 11.75 6.21 0.09
C HIS A 229 11.83 7.45 1.00
N ARG A 230 10.69 7.99 1.40
CA ARG A 230 10.62 9.19 2.25
C ARG A 230 10.55 8.86 3.74
N GLN A 231 9.88 7.76 4.09
CA GLN A 231 9.54 7.43 5.48
C GLN A 231 10.20 6.14 5.96
N GLY A 232 10.52 5.22 5.04
CA GLY A 232 10.98 3.88 5.38
C GLY A 232 12.49 3.71 5.34
N LEU A 233 13.21 4.36 4.44
CA LEU A 233 14.62 4.09 4.14
C LEU A 233 15.44 5.37 4.06
N VAL A 234 16.71 5.25 4.40
CA VAL A 234 17.72 6.25 4.10
C VAL A 234 18.51 5.74 2.88
N LEU A 235 18.06 6.15 1.67
CA LEU A 235 18.55 5.59 0.40
C LEU A 235 20.08 5.59 0.19
N PRO A 236 20.85 6.62 0.65
CA PRO A 236 22.33 6.61 0.54
C PRO A 236 23.03 5.65 1.49
N MET A 237 22.33 5.12 2.50
CA MET A 237 22.89 4.19 3.48
C MET A 237 22.82 2.74 2.97
N SER A 238 23.68 1.89 3.53
CA SER A 238 23.73 0.46 3.30
C SER A 238 22.51 -0.29 3.90
N THR A 239 22.33 -1.54 3.52
CA THR A 239 21.35 -2.46 4.14
C THR A 239 21.62 -2.59 5.65
N TYR A 240 22.89 -2.74 6.03
CA TYR A 240 23.32 -2.80 7.42
C TYR A 240 22.85 -1.59 8.23
N GLU A 241 23.14 -0.39 7.75
CA GLU A 241 22.78 0.85 8.44
C GLU A 241 21.27 1.02 8.50
N ASN A 242 20.54 0.77 7.40
CA ASN A 242 19.09 0.89 7.35
C ASN A 242 18.40 -0.06 8.34
N ILE A 243 18.86 -1.30 8.48
CA ILE A 243 18.29 -2.24 9.45
C ILE A 243 18.59 -1.76 10.88
N LEU A 244 19.79 -1.31 11.17
CA LEU A 244 20.20 -0.95 12.53
C LEU A 244 19.62 0.38 13.05
N ILE A 245 19.11 1.26 12.19
CA ILE A 245 18.38 2.48 12.64
C ILE A 245 17.33 2.15 13.70
N GLY A 246 16.58 1.06 13.52
CA GLY A 246 15.55 0.62 14.45
C GLY A 246 16.06 0.06 15.78
N TYR A 247 17.35 -0.26 15.90
CA TYR A 247 17.95 -1.01 17.01
C TYR A 247 19.06 -0.23 17.75
N ARG A 248 19.16 1.09 17.53
CA ARG A 248 20.22 1.92 18.08
C ARG A 248 20.36 1.84 19.62
N SER A 249 19.27 1.62 20.34
CA SER A 249 19.23 1.51 21.80
C SER A 249 19.07 0.08 22.29
N ASP A 250 19.17 -0.91 21.41
CA ASP A 250 18.98 -2.32 21.78
C ASP A 250 20.19 -2.82 22.57
N LYS A 251 19.90 -3.36 23.78
CA LYS A 251 20.92 -3.88 24.70
C LYS A 251 21.74 -5.04 24.11
N ARG A 252 21.25 -5.71 23.07
CA ARG A 252 21.99 -6.74 22.34
C ARG A 252 23.22 -6.14 21.63
N PHE A 253 23.08 -4.92 21.12
CA PHE A 253 24.11 -4.25 20.31
C PHE A 253 24.82 -3.12 21.05
N VAL A 254 24.25 -2.58 22.14
CA VAL A 254 24.86 -1.52 22.94
C VAL A 254 25.02 -1.98 24.38
N ARG A 255 26.27 -2.03 24.89
CA ARG A 255 26.57 -2.35 26.28
C ARG A 255 27.58 -1.36 26.83
N ALA A 256 27.28 -0.73 27.95
CA ALA A 256 28.14 0.29 28.58
C ALA A 256 28.60 1.38 27.58
N GLY A 257 27.73 1.83 26.68
CA GLY A 257 28.04 2.83 25.67
C GLY A 257 28.86 2.31 24.46
N VAL A 258 29.28 1.05 24.46
CA VAL A 258 30.07 0.45 23.39
C VAL A 258 29.16 -0.34 22.45
N PHE A 259 29.27 -0.05 21.15
CA PHE A 259 28.53 -0.75 20.11
C PHE A 259 29.21 -2.07 19.72
N ARG A 260 28.47 -3.16 19.73
CA ARG A 260 28.96 -4.52 19.46
C ARG A 260 28.80 -4.86 17.97
N THR A 261 29.74 -4.38 17.15
CA THR A 261 29.68 -4.52 15.69
C THR A 261 29.51 -5.98 15.22
N LYS A 262 30.25 -6.92 15.80
CA LYS A 262 30.16 -8.34 15.39
C LYS A 262 28.76 -8.93 15.58
N GLN A 263 28.12 -8.67 16.73
CA GLN A 263 26.76 -9.13 16.99
C GLN A 263 25.74 -8.46 16.07
N ALA A 264 25.91 -7.16 15.83
CA ALA A 264 25.07 -6.41 14.91
C ALA A 264 25.20 -6.93 13.47
N THR A 265 26.41 -7.20 13.00
CA THR A 265 26.63 -7.77 11.66
C THR A 265 26.00 -9.15 11.51
N SER A 266 26.19 -10.07 12.46
CA SER A 266 25.57 -11.40 12.43
C SER A 266 24.04 -11.31 12.45
N PHE A 267 23.47 -10.38 13.20
CA PHE A 267 22.03 -10.14 13.22
C PHE A 267 21.51 -9.66 11.86
N VAL A 268 22.18 -8.67 11.25
CA VAL A 268 21.79 -8.15 9.93
C VAL A 268 21.93 -9.23 8.85
N GLN A 269 22.99 -10.03 8.87
CA GLN A 269 23.17 -11.15 7.94
C GLN A 269 22.05 -12.17 8.09
N GLY A 270 21.68 -12.55 9.32
CA GLY A 270 20.56 -13.44 9.59
C GLY A 270 19.22 -12.89 9.06
N LEU A 271 18.98 -11.58 9.21
CA LEU A 271 17.78 -10.95 8.64
C LEU A 271 17.82 -10.89 7.11
N THR A 272 18.97 -10.61 6.54
CA THR A 272 19.18 -10.60 5.08
C THR A 272 18.84 -11.97 4.48
N GLU A 273 19.20 -13.04 5.17
CA GLU A 273 18.86 -14.39 4.77
C GLU A 273 17.38 -14.72 5.00
N ALA A 274 16.85 -14.45 6.19
CA ALA A 274 15.48 -14.76 6.58
C ALA A 274 14.42 -14.09 5.71
N PHE A 275 14.68 -12.84 5.25
CA PHE A 275 13.81 -12.07 4.37
C PHE A 275 14.22 -12.17 2.89
N ASP A 276 15.21 -13.01 2.55
CA ASP A 276 15.75 -13.14 1.18
C ASP A 276 16.03 -11.79 0.53
N ILE A 277 16.74 -10.91 1.24
CA ILE A 277 17.17 -9.61 0.73
C ILE A 277 18.31 -9.83 -0.28
N ARG A 278 18.23 -9.20 -1.45
CA ARG A 278 19.25 -9.34 -2.48
C ARG A 278 19.72 -7.97 -3.01
N PRO A 279 21.03 -7.79 -3.24
CA PRO A 279 22.13 -8.76 -3.00
C PRO A 279 22.30 -9.09 -1.50
N ARG A 280 22.89 -10.26 -1.19
CA ARG A 280 23.13 -10.72 0.20
C ARG A 280 24.32 -10.04 0.88
N ASP A 281 24.84 -8.98 0.31
CA ASP A 281 25.89 -8.14 0.89
C ASP A 281 25.26 -7.01 1.69
N GLU A 282 25.44 -7.05 3.01
CA GLU A 282 24.91 -6.04 3.94
C GLU A 282 25.47 -4.63 3.72
N LYS A 283 26.57 -4.50 2.98
CA LYS A 283 27.16 -3.19 2.60
C LYS A 283 26.52 -2.57 1.38
N THR A 284 25.66 -3.30 0.68
CA THR A 284 24.97 -2.79 -0.50
C THR A 284 24.16 -1.56 -0.16
N ILE A 285 24.35 -0.48 -0.92
CA ILE A 285 23.59 0.77 -0.79
C ILE A 285 22.14 0.54 -1.25
N VAL A 286 21.19 0.86 -0.38
CA VAL A 286 19.77 0.54 -0.62
C VAL A 286 19.20 1.21 -1.86
N ARG A 287 19.71 2.38 -2.25
CA ARG A 287 19.31 3.06 -3.51
C ARG A 287 19.52 2.20 -4.76
N SER A 288 20.50 1.31 -4.77
CA SER A 288 20.80 0.45 -5.94
C SER A 288 19.93 -0.81 -6.02
N MET A 289 19.10 -1.07 -5.00
CA MET A 289 18.25 -2.24 -4.94
C MET A 289 16.93 -2.04 -5.70
N SER A 290 16.33 -3.15 -6.16
CA SER A 290 14.96 -3.15 -6.66
C SER A 290 13.96 -2.78 -5.57
N GLY A 291 12.78 -2.25 -5.96
CA GLY A 291 11.72 -1.88 -5.03
C GLY A 291 11.31 -3.02 -4.08
N GLY A 292 11.22 -4.25 -4.57
CA GLY A 292 10.94 -5.42 -3.75
C GLY A 292 12.01 -5.71 -2.69
N ASN A 293 13.31 -5.57 -3.03
CA ASN A 293 14.37 -5.74 -2.03
C ASN A 293 14.42 -4.58 -1.04
N GLN A 294 14.16 -3.35 -1.48
CA GLN A 294 14.00 -2.20 -0.58
C GLN A 294 12.86 -2.44 0.43
N GLN A 295 11.72 -2.97 -0.02
CA GLN A 295 10.60 -3.32 0.86
C GLN A 295 10.99 -4.40 1.87
N LYS A 296 11.73 -5.43 1.44
CA LYS A 296 12.25 -6.48 2.33
C LYS A 296 13.16 -5.92 3.43
N VAL A 297 13.96 -4.88 3.15
CA VAL A 297 14.78 -4.19 4.17
C VAL A 297 13.89 -3.53 5.23
N VAL A 298 12.81 -2.85 4.81
CA VAL A 298 11.84 -2.26 5.74
C VAL A 298 11.17 -3.34 6.59
N LEU A 299 10.67 -4.40 5.94
CA LEU A 299 10.03 -5.53 6.64
C LEU A 299 10.98 -6.18 7.65
N ALA A 300 12.22 -6.47 7.24
CA ALA A 300 13.24 -7.07 8.10
C ALA A 300 13.48 -6.21 9.36
N ARG A 301 13.63 -4.89 9.20
CA ARG A 301 13.83 -3.97 10.31
C ARG A 301 12.63 -3.89 11.26
N GLU A 302 11.44 -3.70 10.72
CA GLU A 302 10.27 -3.43 11.55
C GLU A 302 9.68 -4.70 12.17
N LEU A 303 9.66 -5.82 11.43
CA LEU A 303 8.99 -7.05 11.87
C LEU A 303 9.86 -7.96 12.74
N SER A 304 11.16 -7.69 12.83
CA SER A 304 12.08 -8.48 13.67
C SER A 304 12.30 -7.89 15.06
N ALA A 305 11.52 -6.88 15.42
CA ALA A 305 11.57 -6.30 16.76
C ALA A 305 11.05 -7.31 17.80
N PRO A 306 11.82 -7.58 18.89
CA PRO A 306 11.44 -8.61 19.88
C PRO A 306 10.13 -8.29 20.60
N GLU A 307 9.79 -7.02 20.74
CA GLU A 307 8.56 -6.54 21.38
C GLU A 307 7.35 -6.43 20.43
N LEU A 308 7.47 -6.84 19.16
CA LEU A 308 6.41 -6.73 18.15
C LEU A 308 5.07 -7.31 18.65
N GLN A 309 4.04 -6.49 18.63
CA GLN A 309 2.66 -6.86 18.95
C GLN A 309 1.69 -6.45 17.84
N VAL A 310 1.83 -5.22 17.34
CA VAL A 310 0.95 -4.62 16.35
C VAL A 310 1.75 -4.18 15.13
N VAL A 311 1.31 -4.58 13.95
CA VAL A 311 1.85 -4.11 12.67
C VAL A 311 0.82 -3.19 12.02
N VAL A 312 1.22 -1.98 11.70
CA VAL A 312 0.44 -1.08 10.86
C VAL A 312 1.09 -1.06 9.48
N ALA A 313 0.46 -1.70 8.52
CA ALA A 313 0.94 -1.82 7.15
C ALA A 313 0.16 -0.85 6.26
N SER A 314 0.79 0.28 5.90
CA SER A 314 0.19 1.27 5.02
C SER A 314 0.69 1.06 3.59
N GLN A 315 -0.22 0.73 2.67
CA GLN A 315 0.07 0.49 1.26
C GLN A 315 1.31 -0.43 1.06
N PRO A 316 1.40 -1.59 1.75
CA PRO A 316 2.64 -2.34 1.87
C PRO A 316 3.15 -2.93 0.55
N THR A 317 2.26 -3.03 -0.43
CA THR A 317 2.52 -3.62 -1.77
C THR A 317 2.68 -2.58 -2.87
N ARG A 318 2.51 -1.29 -2.57
CA ARG A 318 2.54 -0.22 -3.56
C ARG A 318 3.86 -0.17 -4.34
N GLY A 319 3.76 -0.24 -5.67
CA GLY A 319 4.90 -0.17 -6.58
C GLY A 319 5.85 -1.37 -6.45
N LEU A 320 5.30 -2.56 -6.15
CA LEU A 320 6.01 -3.83 -6.11
C LEU A 320 5.56 -4.71 -7.26
N ASP A 321 6.46 -5.58 -7.72
CA ASP A 321 6.09 -6.65 -8.64
C ASP A 321 5.29 -7.77 -7.96
N ALA A 322 4.58 -8.58 -8.74
CA ALA A 322 3.71 -9.65 -8.24
C ALA A 322 4.44 -10.63 -7.29
N GLY A 323 5.72 -10.90 -7.51
CA GLY A 323 6.51 -11.78 -6.63
C GLY A 323 6.79 -11.12 -5.27
N ALA A 324 7.08 -9.83 -5.26
CA ALA A 324 7.28 -9.06 -4.03
C ALA A 324 5.96 -8.86 -3.28
N ILE A 325 4.84 -8.61 -3.97
CA ILE A 325 3.48 -8.56 -3.38
C ILE A 325 3.19 -9.84 -2.63
N GLN A 326 3.37 -11.00 -3.28
CA GLN A 326 3.12 -12.31 -2.65
C GLN A 326 4.01 -12.53 -1.41
N ALA A 327 5.27 -12.07 -1.44
CA ALA A 327 6.16 -12.18 -0.29
C ALA A 327 5.69 -11.32 0.89
N VAL A 328 5.16 -10.12 0.63
CA VAL A 328 4.56 -9.26 1.66
C VAL A 328 3.31 -9.92 2.23
N HIS A 329 2.39 -10.39 1.39
CA HIS A 329 1.17 -11.08 1.82
C HIS A 329 1.48 -12.29 2.72
N ASN A 330 2.39 -13.18 2.27
CA ASN A 330 2.81 -14.33 3.06
C ASN A 330 3.42 -13.92 4.42
N THR A 331 4.14 -12.80 4.46
CA THR A 331 4.71 -12.28 5.70
C THR A 331 3.62 -11.80 6.67
N LEU A 332 2.61 -11.07 6.19
CA LEU A 332 1.48 -10.62 7.01
C LEU A 332 0.65 -11.81 7.52
N LEU A 333 0.36 -12.79 6.66
CA LEU A 333 -0.38 -14.00 7.05
C LEU A 333 0.38 -14.84 8.07
N ARG A 334 1.70 -14.97 7.96
CA ARG A 334 2.53 -15.63 8.96
C ARG A 334 2.46 -14.92 10.30
N LEU A 335 2.59 -13.59 10.33
CA LEU A 335 2.47 -12.81 11.57
C LEU A 335 1.08 -12.93 12.20
N ARG A 336 0.01 -12.96 11.39
CA ARG A 336 -1.34 -13.27 11.85
C ARG A 336 -1.38 -14.62 12.55
N ALA A 337 -0.85 -15.67 11.92
CA ALA A 337 -0.79 -17.02 12.49
C ALA A 337 0.07 -17.07 13.77
N GLU A 338 1.07 -16.21 13.92
CA GLU A 338 1.88 -16.03 15.13
C GLU A 338 1.13 -15.23 16.22
N GLY A 339 -0.13 -14.89 16.03
CA GLY A 339 -0.96 -14.15 16.98
C GLY A 339 -0.68 -12.65 17.03
N LYS A 340 -0.01 -12.07 16.01
CA LYS A 340 0.19 -10.63 15.94
C LYS A 340 -1.07 -9.92 15.43
N THR A 341 -1.24 -8.70 15.85
CA THR A 341 -2.33 -7.82 15.42
C THR A 341 -1.88 -7.05 14.20
N ILE A 342 -2.70 -6.99 13.14
CA ILE A 342 -2.33 -6.30 11.90
C ILE A 342 -3.43 -5.32 11.50
N LEU A 343 -3.06 -4.06 11.29
CA LEU A 343 -3.89 -3.07 10.62
C LEU A 343 -3.33 -2.90 9.20
N LEU A 344 -4.06 -3.40 8.20
CA LEU A 344 -3.72 -3.28 6.79
C LEU A 344 -4.49 -2.11 6.18
N ILE A 345 -3.78 -1.09 5.73
CA ILE A 345 -4.35 0.07 5.04
C ILE A 345 -3.97 -0.05 3.58
N SER A 346 -4.94 -0.20 2.70
CA SER A 346 -4.70 -0.32 1.26
C SER A 346 -5.78 0.39 0.45
N SER A 347 -5.39 0.95 -0.69
CA SER A 347 -6.31 1.43 -1.71
C SER A 347 -6.81 0.30 -2.63
N ASP A 348 -6.17 -0.87 -2.57
CA ASP A 348 -6.55 -2.06 -3.31
C ASP A 348 -7.57 -2.87 -2.50
N LEU A 349 -8.84 -2.83 -2.92
CA LEU A 349 -9.93 -3.56 -2.26
C LEU A 349 -9.75 -5.07 -2.38
N GLU A 350 -9.14 -5.57 -3.46
CA GLU A 350 -8.86 -7.00 -3.60
C GLU A 350 -7.82 -7.45 -2.56
N GLU A 351 -6.78 -6.64 -2.31
CA GLU A 351 -5.80 -6.90 -1.27
C GLU A 351 -6.46 -6.94 0.11
N ILE A 352 -7.31 -5.94 0.42
CA ILE A 352 -8.05 -5.88 1.70
C ILE A 352 -8.91 -7.12 1.88
N LYS A 353 -9.73 -7.48 0.89
CA LYS A 353 -10.64 -8.64 0.97
C LYS A 353 -9.89 -9.97 1.04
N ALA A 354 -8.75 -10.09 0.36
CA ALA A 354 -7.98 -11.32 0.32
C ALA A 354 -7.24 -11.62 1.63
N LEU A 355 -6.89 -10.59 2.40
CA LEU A 355 -6.03 -10.74 3.57
C LEU A 355 -6.74 -10.50 4.90
N SER A 356 -7.87 -9.77 4.91
CA SER A 356 -8.46 -9.28 6.14
C SER A 356 -9.50 -10.24 6.72
N ASP A 357 -9.51 -10.37 8.04
CA ASP A 357 -10.57 -11.03 8.80
C ASP A 357 -11.77 -10.10 8.99
N GLU A 358 -11.49 -8.82 9.20
CA GLU A 358 -12.47 -7.74 9.32
C GLU A 358 -12.09 -6.58 8.41
N ILE A 359 -13.10 -5.84 7.95
CA ILE A 359 -12.91 -4.61 7.20
C ILE A 359 -13.53 -3.45 7.97
N ALA A 360 -12.74 -2.38 8.14
CA ALA A 360 -13.20 -1.09 8.60
C ALA A 360 -13.18 -0.11 7.42
N VAL A 361 -14.22 0.71 7.28
CA VAL A 361 -14.30 1.71 6.22
C VAL A 361 -14.12 3.09 6.83
N LEU A 362 -13.07 3.80 6.40
CA LEU A 362 -12.75 5.15 6.84
C LEU A 362 -13.38 6.17 5.90
N HIS A 363 -14.18 7.07 6.46
CA HIS A 363 -14.74 8.19 5.74
C HIS A 363 -14.65 9.46 6.57
N ASN A 364 -14.10 10.52 5.99
CA ASN A 364 -14.06 11.87 6.58
C ASN A 364 -13.54 11.91 8.04
N GLY A 365 -12.51 11.10 8.33
CA GLY A 365 -11.82 11.07 9.63
C GLY A 365 -12.49 10.23 10.72
N VAL A 366 -13.51 9.44 10.39
CA VAL A 366 -14.18 8.49 11.29
C VAL A 366 -14.29 7.11 10.62
N VAL A 367 -14.34 6.05 11.42
CA VAL A 367 -14.71 4.72 10.93
C VAL A 367 -16.22 4.67 10.81
N ALA A 368 -16.72 4.60 9.58
CA ALA A 368 -18.15 4.54 9.30
C ALA A 368 -18.74 3.19 9.69
N ILE A 369 -17.98 2.11 9.52
CA ILE A 369 -18.39 0.74 9.84
C ILE A 369 -17.16 -0.15 10.01
N GLN A 370 -17.24 -1.16 10.91
CA GLN A 370 -16.28 -2.26 11.05
C GLN A 370 -17.07 -3.56 11.24
N LYS A 371 -16.83 -4.57 10.41
CA LYS A 371 -17.45 -5.89 10.51
C LYS A 371 -16.59 -6.96 9.81
N ALA A 372 -16.97 -8.24 9.93
CA ALA A 372 -16.27 -9.34 9.27
C ALA A 372 -16.18 -9.12 7.76
N ALA A 373 -15.03 -9.47 7.17
CA ALA A 373 -14.78 -9.25 5.74
C ALA A 373 -15.79 -9.98 4.83
N GLY A 374 -16.25 -11.17 5.24
CA GLY A 374 -17.26 -11.95 4.51
C GLY A 374 -18.65 -11.33 4.49
N ASP A 375 -18.92 -10.35 5.37
CA ASP A 375 -20.24 -9.69 5.47
C ASP A 375 -20.33 -8.44 4.58
N PHE A 376 -19.32 -8.15 3.78
CA PHE A 376 -19.30 -7.01 2.86
C PHE A 376 -19.48 -7.43 1.41
N THR A 377 -20.32 -6.69 0.68
CA THR A 377 -20.26 -6.64 -0.79
C THR A 377 -19.39 -5.47 -1.26
N ASP A 378 -18.91 -5.53 -2.50
CA ASP A 378 -18.07 -4.45 -3.08
C ASP A 378 -18.84 -3.13 -3.17
N GLU A 379 -20.14 -3.22 -3.50
CA GLU A 379 -21.02 -2.05 -3.55
C GLU A 379 -21.18 -1.41 -2.16
N GLN A 380 -21.28 -2.22 -1.10
CA GLN A 380 -21.37 -1.70 0.26
C GLN A 380 -20.10 -0.99 0.69
N ILE A 381 -18.92 -1.58 0.42
CA ILE A 381 -17.65 -0.91 0.72
C ILE A 381 -17.57 0.41 -0.04
N GLY A 382 -17.86 0.41 -1.34
CA GLY A 382 -17.89 1.61 -2.18
C GLY A 382 -18.87 2.68 -1.67
N LEU A 383 -20.06 2.28 -1.24
CA LEU A 383 -21.07 3.18 -0.68
C LEU A 383 -20.54 3.88 0.58
N TYR A 384 -20.01 3.12 1.55
CA TYR A 384 -19.46 3.68 2.80
C TYR A 384 -18.22 4.55 2.55
N MET A 385 -17.38 4.18 1.59
CA MET A 385 -16.24 5.03 1.17
C MET A 385 -16.69 6.38 0.61
N GLY A 386 -17.85 6.42 -0.06
CA GLY A 386 -18.48 7.63 -0.58
C GLY A 386 -19.30 8.43 0.43
N GLY A 387 -19.43 7.97 1.69
CA GLY A 387 -20.21 8.64 2.74
C GLY A 387 -21.70 8.29 2.73
N GLY A 388 -22.13 7.30 1.96
CA GLY A 388 -23.47 6.74 2.02
C GLY A 388 -23.68 5.90 3.29
N GLN A 389 -24.90 5.92 3.83
CA GLN A 389 -25.33 4.96 4.86
C GLN A 389 -26.19 3.89 4.19
N SER A 390 -26.00 2.62 4.53
CA SER A 390 -26.99 1.61 4.15
C SER A 390 -28.25 1.87 4.96
N SER A 391 -29.36 2.13 4.28
CA SER A 391 -30.71 2.21 4.85
C SER A 391 -31.13 0.88 5.47
#